data_bee5b5685962f87f5004b268eea26142
#
_entry.id   bee5b5685962f87f5004b268eea26142
#
_cell.length_a   1.000
_cell.length_b   1.000
_cell.length_c   1.000
_cell.angle_alpha   90.00
_cell.angle_beta   90.00
_cell.angle_gamma   90.00
#
_symmetry.space_group_name_H-M   'P 1'
#
loop_
_entity.id
_entity.type
_entity.pdbx_description
1 polymer ?
#
loop_
_entity_poly.entity_id
_entity_poly.type
_entity_poly.pdbx_seq_one_letter_code
_entity_poly.pdbx_strand_id
1 'polypeptide(L)'
;IEGEKVYLAAWTTTPWTLPSNTALAVNKAFDYLLIKTKNQYTKENIHVVVAEKLINKVFSGVYVNEKILEKDSKKIGYEIVQKLKGSDLVGLKYSQLIDVAKPAKLAEKFFRVIHADFVSTEDGTGIVHIAPTFGADDAKAAQDSDIPGMLVENENKDLIPLVDLKGKFIDGLGFLSNKYVKNEYYNDNEVPDKSVD
;
A
#
# COMPACT_ATOMS: atom_id res chain seq x y z
N ILE A 1 -12.28 16.58 -5.44
CA ILE A 1 -13.48 15.75 -5.22
C ILE A 1 -13.74 15.83 -3.73
N GLU A 2 -14.46 16.86 -3.34
CA GLU A 2 -14.72 17.16 -1.94
C GLU A 2 -15.70 16.11 -1.37
N GLY A 3 -15.30 15.45 -0.25
CA GLY A 3 -16.12 14.43 0.42
C GLY A 3 -16.06 13.01 -0.13
N GLU A 4 -15.36 12.75 -1.23
CA GLU A 4 -15.23 11.40 -1.79
C GLU A 4 -13.91 10.72 -1.37
N LYS A 5 -13.95 9.40 -1.17
CA LYS A 5 -12.76 8.61 -0.88
C LYS A 5 -11.94 8.41 -2.15
N VAL A 6 -10.66 8.77 -2.09
CA VAL A 6 -9.68 8.51 -3.14
C VAL A 6 -8.70 7.46 -2.65
N TYR A 7 -8.46 6.44 -3.44
CA TYR A 7 -7.52 5.36 -3.15
C TYR A 7 -6.23 5.54 -3.94
N LEU A 8 -5.10 5.30 -3.31
CA LEU A 8 -3.79 5.21 -3.95
C LEU A 8 -3.51 3.73 -4.24
N ALA A 9 -3.50 3.33 -5.50
CA ALA A 9 -3.31 1.93 -5.88
C ALA A 9 -1.83 1.54 -5.73
N ALA A 10 -1.45 0.94 -4.61
CA ALA A 10 -0.12 0.37 -4.41
C ALA A 10 -0.09 -1.11 -4.76
N TRP A 11 1.03 -1.57 -5.33
CA TRP A 11 1.28 -2.98 -5.62
C TRP A 11 2.33 -3.54 -4.65
N THR A 12 2.13 -4.78 -4.20
CA THR A 12 3.12 -5.51 -3.42
C THR A 12 3.12 -6.99 -3.75
N THR A 13 4.29 -7.61 -3.68
CA THR A 13 4.48 -9.07 -3.73
C THR A 13 4.73 -9.65 -2.32
N THR A 14 4.78 -8.80 -1.30
CA THR A 14 5.04 -9.17 0.09
C THR A 14 3.96 -8.58 1.00
N PRO A 15 2.70 -9.05 0.92
CA PRO A 15 1.58 -8.43 1.63
C PRO A 15 1.72 -8.42 3.15
N TRP A 16 2.50 -9.34 3.72
CA TRP A 16 2.79 -9.40 5.15
C TRP A 16 3.57 -8.18 5.69
N THR A 17 4.17 -7.36 4.81
CA THR A 17 4.82 -6.09 5.22
C THR A 17 3.84 -4.91 5.32
N LEU A 18 2.61 -5.05 4.81
CA LEU A 18 1.60 -3.97 4.83
C LEU A 18 1.25 -3.45 6.24
N PRO A 19 1.20 -4.27 7.31
CA PRO A 19 0.99 -3.75 8.66
C PRO A 19 2.07 -2.78 9.12
N SER A 20 3.29 -2.89 8.56
CA SER A 20 4.44 -2.02 8.82
C SER A 20 4.58 -0.88 7.80
N ASN A 21 3.57 -0.63 6.97
CA ASN A 21 3.55 0.49 6.05
C ASN A 21 3.62 1.82 6.79
N THR A 22 4.49 2.71 6.34
CA THR A 22 4.67 4.05 6.93
C THR A 22 4.55 5.18 5.92
N ALA A 23 4.77 4.88 4.63
CA ALA A 23 4.63 5.83 3.54
C ALA A 23 4.22 5.11 2.24
N LEU A 24 3.81 5.89 1.25
CA LEU A 24 3.69 5.47 -0.14
C LEU A 24 4.68 6.28 -0.98
N ALA A 25 5.41 5.63 -1.88
CA ALA A 25 6.36 6.29 -2.76
C ALA A 25 5.79 6.45 -4.17
N VAL A 26 6.03 7.64 -4.74
CA VAL A 26 5.76 7.98 -6.14
C VAL A 26 7.00 8.60 -6.75
N ASN A 27 7.08 8.64 -8.07
CA ASN A 27 8.13 9.40 -8.75
C ASN A 27 7.57 10.76 -9.21
N LYS A 28 8.21 11.85 -8.76
CA LYS A 28 7.79 13.24 -9.08
C LYS A 28 7.72 13.54 -10.58
N ALA A 29 8.55 12.87 -11.38
CA ALA A 29 8.64 13.08 -12.82
C ALA A 29 7.54 12.37 -13.62
N PHE A 30 6.81 11.43 -12.99
CA PHE A 30 5.79 10.64 -13.68
C PHE A 30 4.44 11.33 -13.70
N ASP A 31 3.66 10.99 -14.72
CA ASP A 31 2.25 11.36 -14.82
C ASP A 31 1.37 10.26 -14.19
N TYR A 32 0.37 10.72 -13.47
CA TYR A 32 -0.63 9.88 -12.80
C TYR A 32 -2.03 10.25 -13.27
N LEU A 33 -2.94 9.30 -13.18
CA LEU A 33 -4.35 9.50 -13.48
C LEU A 33 -5.15 9.30 -12.20
N LEU A 34 -6.03 10.24 -11.92
CA LEU A 34 -7.17 10.04 -11.05
C LEU A 34 -8.30 9.52 -11.92
N ILE A 35 -8.76 8.31 -11.62
CA ILE A 35 -9.82 7.64 -12.37
C ILE A 35 -11.02 7.33 -11.49
N LYS A 36 -12.21 7.33 -12.07
CA LYS A 36 -13.41 6.75 -11.49
C LYS A 36 -13.56 5.32 -12.02
N THR A 37 -13.81 4.39 -11.12
CA THR A 37 -13.97 2.97 -11.44
C THR A 37 -14.89 2.30 -10.44
N LYS A 38 -15.07 0.99 -10.53
CA LYS A 38 -15.84 0.19 -9.56
C LYS A 38 -14.92 -0.75 -8.79
N ASN A 39 -15.15 -0.84 -7.50
CA ASN A 39 -14.57 -1.89 -6.69
C ASN A 39 -15.09 -3.25 -7.17
N GLN A 40 -14.19 -4.19 -7.47
CA GLN A 40 -14.58 -5.51 -8.03
C GLN A 40 -15.44 -6.34 -7.07
N TYR A 41 -15.25 -6.15 -5.77
CA TYR A 41 -15.91 -6.93 -4.73
C TYR A 41 -17.21 -6.28 -4.26
N THR A 42 -17.16 -4.99 -3.87
CA THR A 42 -18.32 -4.28 -3.34
C THR A 42 -19.23 -3.70 -4.42
N LYS A 43 -18.72 -3.58 -5.66
CA LYS A 43 -19.40 -2.95 -6.82
C LYS A 43 -19.66 -1.44 -6.65
N GLU A 44 -19.14 -0.83 -5.58
CA GLU A 44 -19.24 0.60 -5.34
C GLU A 44 -18.34 1.41 -6.29
N ASN A 45 -18.78 2.60 -6.63
CA ASN A 45 -17.94 3.55 -7.34
C ASN A 45 -16.83 4.04 -6.43
N ILE A 46 -15.61 4.06 -6.94
CA ILE A 46 -14.42 4.52 -6.22
C ILE A 46 -13.57 5.39 -7.13
N HIS A 47 -12.77 6.26 -6.52
CA HIS A 47 -11.73 7.01 -7.20
C HIS A 47 -10.37 6.39 -6.86
N VAL A 48 -9.51 6.22 -7.90
CA VAL A 48 -8.20 5.56 -7.76
C VAL A 48 -7.14 6.36 -8.48
N VAL A 49 -5.98 6.52 -7.84
CA VAL A 49 -4.78 7.09 -8.46
C VAL A 49 -3.84 5.96 -8.89
N VAL A 50 -3.36 6.03 -10.12
CA VAL A 50 -2.43 5.07 -10.73
C VAL A 50 -1.53 5.79 -11.74
N ALA A 51 -0.31 5.30 -11.99
CA ALA A 51 0.56 5.88 -13.01
C ALA A 51 -0.05 5.76 -14.42
N GLU A 52 -0.01 6.84 -15.21
CA GLU A 52 -0.63 6.89 -16.54
C GLU A 52 -0.11 5.77 -17.45
N LYS A 53 1.20 5.51 -17.45
CA LYS A 53 1.80 4.46 -18.27
C LYS A 53 1.35 3.03 -17.91
N LEU A 54 0.86 2.83 -16.69
CA LEU A 54 0.48 1.51 -16.18
C LEU A 54 -1.05 1.28 -16.18
N ILE A 55 -1.83 2.29 -16.58
CA ILE A 55 -3.30 2.21 -16.53
C ILE A 55 -3.85 0.96 -17.23
N ASN A 56 -3.32 0.64 -18.42
CA ASN A 56 -3.78 -0.50 -19.23
C ASN A 56 -3.30 -1.87 -18.72
N LYS A 57 -2.35 -1.90 -17.77
CA LYS A 57 -1.95 -3.14 -17.07
C LYS A 57 -2.90 -3.47 -15.92
N VAL A 58 -3.42 -2.44 -15.26
CA VAL A 58 -4.25 -2.56 -14.06
C VAL A 58 -5.75 -2.52 -14.42
N PHE A 59 -6.11 -1.63 -15.33
CA PHE A 59 -7.49 -1.42 -15.76
C PHE A 59 -7.61 -1.64 -17.27
N SER A 60 -8.77 -2.08 -17.71
CA SER A 60 -9.02 -2.31 -19.13
C SER A 60 -10.47 -2.06 -19.47
N GLY A 61 -10.68 -1.15 -20.38
CA GLY A 61 -12.01 -0.71 -20.82
C GLY A 61 -12.34 0.70 -20.33
N VAL A 62 -12.91 1.50 -21.20
CA VAL A 62 -13.34 2.87 -20.91
C VAL A 62 -14.83 2.85 -20.59
N TYR A 63 -15.25 3.52 -19.52
CA TYR A 63 -16.66 3.78 -19.29
C TYR A 63 -17.18 4.82 -20.29
N VAL A 64 -18.29 4.49 -20.92
CA VAL A 64 -19.10 5.49 -21.64
C VAL A 64 -20.49 5.46 -21.03
N ASN A 65 -20.93 6.58 -20.48
CA ASN A 65 -22.25 6.74 -19.85
C ASN A 65 -22.55 5.63 -18.80
N GLU A 66 -21.59 5.36 -17.89
CA GLU A 66 -21.70 4.36 -16.82
C GLU A 66 -21.83 2.89 -17.30
N LYS A 67 -21.71 2.63 -18.58
CA LYS A 67 -21.72 1.26 -19.13
C LYS A 67 -20.32 0.85 -19.56
N ILE A 68 -19.90 -0.35 -19.15
CA ILE A 68 -18.68 -0.97 -19.68
C ILE A 68 -18.99 -1.43 -21.10
N LEU A 69 -18.26 -0.89 -22.10
CA LEU A 69 -18.47 -1.22 -23.51
C LEU A 69 -18.02 -2.64 -23.90
N GLU A 70 -17.26 -3.33 -23.04
CA GLU A 70 -16.79 -4.69 -23.31
C GLU A 70 -17.39 -5.72 -22.34
N LYS A 71 -17.93 -6.81 -22.92
CA LYS A 71 -18.50 -7.94 -22.19
C LYS A 71 -17.46 -8.85 -21.50
N ASP A 72 -16.19 -8.48 -21.46
CA ASP A 72 -15.17 -9.29 -20.82
C ASP A 72 -15.24 -9.10 -19.30
N SER A 73 -15.77 -10.11 -18.61
CA SER A 73 -15.99 -10.11 -17.15
C SER A 73 -14.72 -9.99 -16.29
N LYS A 74 -13.55 -10.04 -16.91
CA LYS A 74 -12.25 -9.90 -16.23
C LYS A 74 -11.68 -8.50 -16.29
N LYS A 75 -12.31 -7.58 -17.04
CA LYS A 75 -11.80 -6.22 -17.24
C LYS A 75 -12.54 -5.22 -16.38
N ILE A 76 -11.76 -4.35 -15.70
CA ILE A 76 -12.30 -3.25 -14.89
C ILE A 76 -12.29 -2.00 -15.74
N GLY A 77 -13.47 -1.48 -16.07
CA GLY A 77 -13.59 -0.21 -16.78
C GLY A 77 -13.24 0.98 -15.89
N TYR A 78 -12.81 2.08 -16.51
CA TYR A 78 -12.48 3.32 -15.82
C TYR A 78 -12.83 4.55 -16.66
N GLU A 79 -13.00 5.68 -15.99
CA GLU A 79 -13.13 7.01 -16.56
C GLU A 79 -12.02 7.90 -16.00
N ILE A 80 -11.32 8.63 -16.88
CA ILE A 80 -10.28 9.57 -16.42
C ILE A 80 -10.97 10.83 -15.90
N VAL A 81 -10.76 11.12 -14.62
CA VAL A 81 -11.28 12.32 -13.96
C VAL A 81 -10.28 13.47 -14.09
N GLN A 82 -8.98 13.17 -13.81
CA GLN A 82 -7.94 14.20 -13.82
C GLN A 82 -6.58 13.59 -14.11
N LYS A 83 -5.72 14.36 -14.79
CA LYS A 83 -4.28 14.10 -14.88
C LYS A 83 -3.55 14.82 -13.77
N LEU A 84 -2.59 14.17 -13.13
CA LEU A 84 -1.80 14.64 -12.01
C LEU A 84 -0.31 14.46 -12.32
N LYS A 85 0.53 15.31 -11.77
CA LYS A 85 1.97 15.06 -11.70
C LYS A 85 2.31 14.32 -10.40
N GLY A 86 3.34 13.47 -10.42
CA GLY A 86 3.82 12.85 -9.19
C GLY A 86 4.21 13.86 -8.13
N SER A 87 4.70 15.04 -8.53
CA SER A 87 4.96 16.17 -7.63
C SER A 87 3.73 16.64 -6.86
N ASP A 88 2.54 16.54 -7.44
CA ASP A 88 1.28 16.98 -6.81
C ASP A 88 0.81 15.98 -5.73
N LEU A 89 1.28 14.74 -5.81
CA LEU A 89 0.96 13.69 -4.87
C LEU A 89 1.86 13.72 -3.63
N VAL A 90 3.09 14.22 -3.75
CA VAL A 90 4.05 14.25 -2.63
C VAL A 90 3.55 15.15 -1.51
N GLY A 91 3.58 14.62 -0.28
CA GLY A 91 3.10 15.30 0.92
C GLY A 91 1.62 15.02 1.25
N LEU A 92 0.84 14.43 0.34
CA LEU A 92 -0.52 14.00 0.65
C LEU A 92 -0.51 12.99 1.80
N LYS A 93 -1.45 13.12 2.71
CA LYS A 93 -1.69 12.17 3.80
C LYS A 93 -2.75 11.15 3.38
N TYR A 94 -2.59 9.92 3.86
CA TYR A 94 -3.57 8.85 3.65
C TYR A 94 -3.89 8.13 4.97
N SER A 95 -5.00 7.41 5.02
CA SER A 95 -5.39 6.61 6.17
C SER A 95 -4.61 5.31 6.21
N GLN A 96 -4.18 4.87 7.39
CA GLN A 96 -3.53 3.58 7.58
C GLN A 96 -4.36 2.45 6.96
N LEU A 97 -3.72 1.56 6.19
CA LEU A 97 -4.40 0.48 5.49
C LEU A 97 -4.82 -0.66 6.43
N ILE A 98 -3.89 -1.10 7.28
CA ILE A 98 -4.11 -2.18 8.25
C ILE A 98 -3.83 -1.62 9.64
N ASP A 99 -4.89 -1.34 10.38
CA ASP A 99 -4.85 -0.68 11.68
C ASP A 99 -4.75 -1.70 12.83
N VAL A 100 -3.65 -2.47 12.85
CA VAL A 100 -3.37 -3.44 13.93
C VAL A 100 -2.35 -2.92 14.95
N ALA A 101 -1.64 -1.84 14.60
CA ALA A 101 -0.66 -1.21 15.47
C ALA A 101 -0.62 0.30 15.23
N LYS A 102 -0.31 1.05 16.28
CA LYS A 102 -0.04 2.48 16.17
C LYS A 102 1.45 2.74 16.39
N PRO A 103 2.04 3.71 15.66
CA PRO A 103 3.41 4.10 15.92
C PRO A 103 3.59 4.54 17.36
N ALA A 104 4.61 4.02 18.05
CA ALA A 104 4.91 4.41 19.43
C ALA A 104 5.38 5.87 19.56
N LYS A 105 6.00 6.41 18.50
CA LYS A 105 6.53 7.78 18.46
C LYS A 105 6.32 8.41 17.09
N LEU A 106 6.29 9.77 17.03
CA LEU A 106 6.28 10.56 15.80
C LEU A 106 5.13 10.22 14.84
N ALA A 107 3.95 9.90 15.38
CA ALA A 107 2.77 9.48 14.62
C ALA A 107 2.39 10.49 13.51
N GLU A 108 2.68 11.77 13.69
CA GLU A 108 2.41 12.83 12.72
C GLU A 108 3.23 12.74 11.44
N LYS A 109 4.37 12.01 11.48
CA LYS A 109 5.25 11.79 10.32
C LYS A 109 4.81 10.64 9.41
N PHE A 110 3.92 9.77 9.89
CA PHE A 110 3.48 8.59 9.18
C PHE A 110 2.40 8.88 8.12
N PHE A 111 2.18 7.90 7.26
CA PHE A 111 1.09 7.83 6.29
C PHE A 111 1.06 9.01 5.32
N ARG A 112 2.24 9.32 4.74
CA ARG A 112 2.41 10.35 3.71
C ARG A 112 2.93 9.76 2.41
N VAL A 113 2.57 10.41 1.31
CA VAL A 113 3.17 10.13 0.01
C VAL A 113 4.53 10.82 -0.06
N ILE A 114 5.57 10.07 -0.40
CA ILE A 114 6.95 10.55 -0.54
C ILE A 114 7.45 10.36 -1.98
N HIS A 115 8.56 10.99 -2.31
CA HIS A 115 9.27 10.74 -3.55
C HIS A 115 10.30 9.63 -3.38
N ALA A 116 10.41 8.72 -4.38
CA ALA A 116 11.53 7.81 -4.49
C ALA A 116 11.88 7.55 -5.96
N ASP A 117 13.18 7.61 -6.28
CA ASP A 117 13.68 7.45 -7.65
C ASP A 117 13.54 6.01 -8.16
N PHE A 118 13.51 5.02 -7.29
CA PHE A 118 13.34 3.61 -7.66
C PHE A 118 11.92 3.26 -8.13
N VAL A 119 10.93 4.13 -7.91
CA VAL A 119 9.59 3.92 -8.45
C VAL A 119 9.65 3.93 -9.96
N SER A 120 9.23 2.83 -10.59
CA SER A 120 9.24 2.63 -12.03
C SER A 120 7.84 2.61 -12.64
N THR A 121 7.78 2.68 -13.96
CA THR A 121 6.57 2.46 -14.76
C THR A 121 6.68 1.21 -15.64
N GLU A 122 7.55 0.28 -15.27
CA GLU A 122 7.71 -0.98 -15.98
C GLU A 122 6.72 -2.03 -15.49
N ASP A 123 6.45 -2.02 -14.18
CA ASP A 123 5.52 -2.96 -13.56
C ASP A 123 4.74 -2.34 -12.38
N GLY A 124 3.73 -3.07 -11.87
CA GLY A 124 2.89 -2.64 -10.76
C GLY A 124 1.92 -1.52 -11.13
N THR A 125 1.85 -0.49 -10.28
CA THR A 125 0.90 0.63 -10.39
C THR A 125 1.57 2.01 -10.44
N GLY A 126 2.91 2.05 -10.30
CA GLY A 126 3.67 3.29 -10.16
C GLY A 126 3.54 3.96 -8.79
N ILE A 127 2.95 3.26 -7.84
CA ILE A 127 2.88 3.64 -6.42
C ILE A 127 3.37 2.46 -5.61
N VAL A 128 4.40 2.66 -4.80
CA VAL A 128 5.03 1.60 -4.00
C VAL A 128 4.77 1.84 -2.53
N HIS A 129 4.34 0.80 -1.81
CA HIS A 129 4.24 0.89 -0.37
C HIS A 129 5.63 0.82 0.28
N ILE A 130 5.85 1.58 1.34
CA ILE A 130 7.13 1.70 2.04
C ILE A 130 7.01 1.14 3.44
N ALA A 131 7.84 0.12 3.73
CA ALA A 131 7.97 -0.50 5.05
C ALA A 131 9.46 -0.54 5.47
N PRO A 132 9.98 0.53 6.07
CA PRO A 132 11.42 0.74 6.32
C PRO A 132 12.09 -0.33 7.18
N THR A 133 11.30 -1.09 7.93
CA THR A 133 11.80 -2.18 8.79
C THR A 133 12.16 -3.45 8.02
N PHE A 134 11.83 -3.54 6.71
CA PHE A 134 12.02 -4.77 5.92
C PHE A 134 12.86 -4.58 4.65
N GLY A 135 12.85 -3.41 4.02
CA GLY A 135 13.56 -3.16 2.76
C GLY A 135 14.66 -2.11 2.89
N ALA A 136 15.84 -2.34 2.31
CA ALA A 136 16.92 -1.38 2.32
C ALA A 136 16.57 -0.11 1.52
N ASP A 137 15.95 -0.27 0.36
CA ASP A 137 15.48 0.84 -0.47
C ASP A 137 14.35 1.61 0.21
N ASP A 138 13.42 0.91 0.88
CA ASP A 138 12.37 1.50 1.68
C ASP A 138 12.95 2.30 2.85
N ALA A 139 13.94 1.73 3.56
CA ALA A 139 14.60 2.39 4.67
C ALA A 139 15.30 3.68 4.22
N LYS A 140 15.99 3.63 3.05
CA LYS A 140 16.65 4.81 2.48
C LYS A 140 15.62 5.89 2.09
N ALA A 141 14.58 5.54 1.34
CA ALA A 141 13.55 6.49 0.91
C ALA A 141 12.83 7.14 2.09
N ALA A 142 12.56 6.35 3.13
CA ALA A 142 11.95 6.82 4.36
C ALA A 142 12.88 7.78 5.12
N GLN A 143 14.18 7.45 5.24
CA GLN A 143 15.18 8.31 5.87
C GLN A 143 15.32 9.64 5.12
N ASP A 144 15.43 9.62 3.79
CA ASP A 144 15.54 10.80 2.95
C ASP A 144 14.30 11.73 3.07
N SER A 145 13.17 11.17 3.50
CA SER A 145 11.88 11.87 3.68
C SER A 145 11.50 12.11 5.14
N ASP A 146 12.38 11.81 6.08
CA ASP A 146 12.14 11.92 7.53
C ASP A 146 10.88 11.12 7.99
N ILE A 147 10.71 9.91 7.46
CA ILE A 147 9.66 8.96 7.84
C ILE A 147 10.27 7.87 8.72
N PRO A 148 9.81 7.67 9.95
CA PRO A 148 10.31 6.60 10.81
C PRO A 148 9.73 5.23 10.38
N GLY A 149 10.40 4.15 10.81
CA GLY A 149 9.86 2.79 10.71
C GLY A 149 8.71 2.57 11.68
N MET A 150 7.80 1.64 11.35
CA MET A 150 6.72 1.23 12.24
C MET A 150 7.31 0.40 13.40
N LEU A 151 7.36 1.00 14.57
CA LEU A 151 7.82 0.40 15.81
C LEU A 151 6.76 0.57 16.89
N VAL A 152 6.63 -0.42 17.74
CA VAL A 152 5.75 -0.42 18.92
C VAL A 152 6.58 -0.61 20.20
N GLU A 153 6.04 -0.21 21.33
CA GLU A 153 6.69 -0.46 22.62
C GLU A 153 6.33 -1.85 23.14
N ASN A 154 7.36 -2.61 23.59
CA ASN A 154 7.17 -3.85 24.32
C ASN A 154 6.94 -3.57 25.82
N GLU A 155 6.77 -4.60 26.63
CA GLU A 155 6.58 -4.52 28.09
C GLU A 155 7.73 -3.81 28.80
N ASN A 156 8.95 -3.88 28.26
CA ASN A 156 10.15 -3.22 28.79
C ASN A 156 10.31 -1.77 28.28
N LYS A 157 9.35 -1.26 27.49
CA LYS A 157 9.39 0.05 26.81
C LYS A 157 10.48 0.16 25.72
N ASP A 158 10.97 -0.97 25.22
CA ASP A 158 11.85 -0.98 24.05
C ASP A 158 11.01 -0.85 22.78
N LEU A 159 11.54 -0.12 21.79
CA LEU A 159 10.93 -0.01 20.47
C LEU A 159 11.29 -1.23 19.64
N ILE A 160 10.29 -2.01 19.26
CA ILE A 160 10.45 -3.23 18.49
C ILE A 160 9.62 -3.20 17.21
N PRO A 161 10.09 -3.88 16.13
CA PRO A 161 9.30 -4.05 14.90
C PRO A 161 8.11 -4.97 15.15
N LEU A 162 7.13 -4.95 14.22
CA LEU A 162 5.93 -5.78 14.31
C LEU A 162 6.20 -7.28 14.05
N VAL A 163 7.35 -7.61 13.46
CA VAL A 163 7.78 -8.99 13.17
C VAL A 163 9.11 -9.24 13.84
N ASP A 164 9.22 -10.34 14.56
CA ASP A 164 10.44 -10.76 15.25
C ASP A 164 11.49 -11.38 14.31
N LEU A 165 12.66 -11.70 14.84
CA LEU A 165 13.76 -12.31 14.07
C LEU A 165 13.46 -13.74 13.58
N LYS A 166 12.39 -14.37 14.06
CA LYS A 166 11.93 -15.68 13.59
C LYS A 166 10.89 -15.57 12.48
N GLY A 167 10.57 -14.35 12.05
CA GLY A 167 9.54 -14.08 11.05
C GLY A 167 8.12 -14.26 11.59
N LYS A 168 7.90 -14.00 12.86
CA LYS A 168 6.61 -14.12 13.53
C LYS A 168 6.12 -12.75 13.96
N PHE A 169 4.85 -12.43 13.70
CA PHE A 169 4.24 -11.24 14.25
C PHE A 169 4.25 -11.30 15.79
N ILE A 170 4.61 -10.20 16.43
CA ILE A 170 4.59 -10.08 17.89
C ILE A 170 3.15 -10.18 18.42
N ASP A 171 3.03 -10.39 19.72
CA ASP A 171 1.70 -10.37 20.36
C ASP A 171 1.09 -8.95 20.39
N GLY A 172 -0.23 -8.86 20.57
CA GLY A 172 -0.94 -7.57 20.64
C GLY A 172 -1.33 -6.97 19.29
N LEU A 173 -1.13 -7.67 18.16
CA LEU A 173 -1.48 -7.22 16.81
C LEU A 173 -2.82 -7.77 16.31
N GLY A 174 -3.77 -8.02 17.21
CA GLY A 174 -5.11 -8.50 16.84
C GLY A 174 -5.05 -9.82 16.08
N PHE A 175 -5.66 -9.88 14.90
CA PHE A 175 -5.73 -11.11 14.09
C PHE A 175 -4.37 -11.58 13.54
N LEU A 176 -3.33 -10.75 13.56
CA LEU A 176 -1.96 -11.11 13.15
C LEU A 176 -1.12 -11.67 14.29
N SER A 177 -1.52 -11.46 15.56
CA SER A 177 -0.73 -11.86 16.71
C SER A 177 -0.26 -13.30 16.64
N ASN A 178 1.04 -13.50 16.84
CA ASN A 178 1.68 -14.81 16.91
C ASN A 178 1.64 -15.67 15.63
N LYS A 179 1.26 -15.10 14.47
CA LYS A 179 1.30 -15.79 13.17
C LYS A 179 2.63 -15.58 12.48
N TYR A 180 3.12 -16.61 11.80
CA TYR A 180 4.28 -16.45 10.93
C TYR A 180 3.90 -15.69 9.66
N VAL A 181 4.84 -14.88 9.16
CA VAL A 181 4.66 -14.07 7.94
C VAL A 181 4.62 -14.90 6.66
N LYS A 182 5.09 -16.17 6.73
CA LYS A 182 5.06 -17.11 5.61
C LYS A 182 4.67 -18.51 6.08
N ASN A 183 3.93 -19.22 5.25
CA ASN A 183 3.52 -20.59 5.53
C ASN A 183 4.70 -21.55 5.74
N GLU A 184 5.82 -21.30 5.07
CA GLU A 184 7.04 -22.09 5.14
C GLU A 184 7.75 -22.05 6.51
N TYR A 185 7.38 -21.10 7.36
CA TYR A 185 7.97 -20.94 8.70
C TYR A 185 7.26 -21.76 9.77
N TYR A 186 6.10 -22.37 9.45
CA TYR A 186 5.43 -23.30 10.33
C TYR A 186 6.15 -24.66 10.34
N ASN A 187 6.21 -25.32 11.49
CA ASN A 187 6.75 -26.66 11.59
C ASN A 187 5.79 -27.69 10.96
N ASP A 188 6.30 -28.87 10.60
CA ASP A 188 5.52 -29.94 9.95
C ASP A 188 4.28 -30.40 10.74
N ASN A 189 4.25 -30.16 12.05
CA ASN A 189 3.14 -30.51 12.94
C ASN A 189 2.16 -29.36 13.20
N GLU A 190 2.39 -28.19 12.61
CA GLU A 190 1.54 -27.00 12.74
C GLU A 190 0.72 -26.79 11.46
N VAL A 191 -0.51 -26.37 11.60
CA VAL A 191 -1.34 -25.98 10.44
C VAL A 191 -1.05 -24.53 10.11
N PRO A 192 -0.52 -24.22 8.90
CA PRO A 192 -0.26 -22.84 8.49
C PRO A 192 -1.56 -22.02 8.45
N ASP A 193 -1.50 -20.81 8.99
CA ASP A 193 -2.60 -19.86 8.86
C ASP A 193 -2.43 -19.06 7.57
N LYS A 194 -3.13 -19.46 6.54
CA LYS A 194 -3.09 -18.85 5.20
C LYS A 194 -3.68 -17.42 5.15
N SER A 195 -4.16 -16.88 6.25
CA SER A 195 -4.71 -15.52 6.27
C SER A 195 -3.63 -14.42 6.23
N VAL A 196 -2.36 -14.79 6.38
CA VAL A 196 -1.23 -13.85 6.42
C VAL A 196 -0.45 -13.82 5.10
N ASP A 197 -0.42 -14.92 4.37
CA ASP A 197 0.36 -15.10 3.14
C ASP A 197 -0.46 -14.78 1.88
#